data_40b1acc31433b271c01f3d9b75328c24
#
_entry.id   40b1acc31433b271c01f3d9b75328c24
#
_cell.length_a   1.000
_cell.length_b   1.000
_cell.length_c   1.000
_cell.angle_alpha   90.00
_cell.angle_beta   90.00
_cell.angle_gamma   90.00
#
_symmetry.space_group_name_H-M   'P 1'
#
loop_
_entity.id
_entity.type
_entity.pdbx_description
1 polymer ?
#
loop_
_entity_poly.entity_id
_entity_poly.type
_entity_poly.pdbx_seq_one_letter_code
_entity_poly.pdbx_strand_id
1 'polypeptide(L)'
;ETQEKYGVDDRDFKVKRRLEIITGIPCLILHISQMTPEVIVSLKPQALLLSGCGTFFKNFSPEIFYGFEDTINTLTDVPTIGFCASHQLMGIMFNQGFRNLSELQDEMMRPLHPGEPDVTEPSADAVGYFSEEGFYPVKTLQSDPLLDHLPAPFIVRQSHYAEIKTLPADFDLIATNDHCRIQAMKHKTRPLYGTQFHPEYYIDAYPHGRTILENFFRMAGILGAGR
;
A
#
# COMPACT_ATOMS: atom_id res chain seq x y z
N GLU A 1 -17.95 -15.25 13.56
CA GLU A 1 -19.24 -14.90 12.90
C GLU A 1 -19.23 -13.50 12.28
N THR A 2 -18.61 -12.50 12.92
CA THR A 2 -18.57 -11.12 12.41
C THR A 2 -17.56 -10.93 11.26
N GLN A 3 -16.42 -11.61 11.29
CA GLN A 3 -15.38 -11.53 10.26
C GLN A 3 -15.84 -12.12 8.94
N GLU A 4 -16.40 -13.34 8.95
CA GLU A 4 -16.93 -13.99 7.73
C GLU A 4 -18.08 -13.22 7.09
N LYS A 5 -18.90 -12.54 7.91
CA LYS A 5 -20.09 -11.86 7.43
C LYS A 5 -19.81 -10.50 6.79
N TYR A 6 -18.75 -9.79 7.22
CA TYR A 6 -18.47 -8.41 6.79
C TYR A 6 -17.11 -8.22 6.13
N GLY A 7 -16.27 -9.26 6.06
CA GLY A 7 -14.95 -9.20 5.41
C GLY A 7 -13.95 -8.26 6.09
N VAL A 8 -14.16 -7.94 7.37
CA VAL A 8 -13.29 -7.05 8.16
C VAL A 8 -12.70 -7.85 9.31
N ASP A 9 -11.38 -7.85 9.44
CA ASP A 9 -10.67 -8.54 10.52
C ASP A 9 -10.24 -7.59 11.65
N ASP A 10 -9.76 -8.15 12.76
CA ASP A 10 -9.28 -7.36 13.91
C ASP A 10 -8.12 -6.43 13.56
N ARG A 11 -7.34 -6.74 12.52
CA ARG A 11 -6.23 -5.91 12.06
C ARG A 11 -6.73 -4.62 11.45
N ASP A 12 -7.79 -4.68 10.65
CA ASP A 12 -8.40 -3.51 10.03
C ASP A 12 -8.95 -2.54 11.10
N PHE A 13 -9.58 -3.05 12.16
CA PHE A 13 -10.05 -2.22 13.27
C PHE A 13 -8.90 -1.61 14.06
N LYS A 14 -7.79 -2.31 14.25
CA LYS A 14 -6.59 -1.76 14.89
C LYS A 14 -5.97 -0.65 14.05
N VAL A 15 -5.88 -0.85 12.73
CA VAL A 15 -5.41 0.18 11.79
C VAL A 15 -6.35 1.38 11.83
N LYS A 16 -7.66 1.18 11.66
CA LYS A 16 -8.67 2.24 11.76
C LYS A 16 -8.48 3.08 13.03
N ARG A 17 -8.43 2.43 14.21
CA ARG A 17 -8.25 3.12 15.48
C ARG A 17 -6.94 3.91 15.54
N ARG A 18 -5.87 3.36 15.00
CA ARG A 18 -4.56 4.02 14.92
C ARG A 18 -4.62 5.28 14.07
N LEU A 19 -5.28 5.22 12.92
CA LEU A 19 -5.49 6.39 12.04
C LEU A 19 -6.34 7.46 12.73
N GLU A 20 -7.41 7.06 13.42
CA GLU A 20 -8.26 7.99 14.19
C GLU A 20 -7.51 8.65 15.35
N ILE A 21 -6.58 7.93 16.02
CA ILE A 21 -5.71 8.51 17.06
C ILE A 21 -4.74 9.54 16.46
N ILE A 22 -4.18 9.27 15.29
CA ILE A 22 -3.24 10.19 14.63
C ILE A 22 -3.97 11.44 14.16
N THR A 23 -5.14 11.29 13.54
CA THR A 23 -5.85 12.37 12.84
C THR A 23 -6.85 13.12 13.69
N GLY A 24 -7.41 12.47 14.72
CA GLY A 24 -8.52 13.00 15.51
C GLY A 24 -9.87 13.00 14.78
N ILE A 25 -9.97 12.41 13.57
CA ILE A 25 -11.21 12.34 12.80
C ILE A 25 -11.64 10.90 12.55
N PRO A 26 -12.95 10.64 12.30
CA PRO A 26 -13.45 9.30 12.02
C PRO A 26 -12.85 8.70 10.74
N CYS A 27 -12.53 7.41 10.79
CA CYS A 27 -12.12 6.62 9.64
C CYS A 27 -13.22 5.62 9.29
N LEU A 28 -13.66 5.60 8.03
CA LEU A 28 -14.61 4.61 7.52
C LEU A 28 -13.83 3.49 6.81
N ILE A 29 -14.19 2.24 7.08
CA ILE A 29 -13.68 1.07 6.36
C ILE A 29 -14.72 0.67 5.32
N LEU A 30 -14.27 0.49 4.07
CA LEU A 30 -15.07 -0.05 2.98
C LEU A 30 -14.40 -1.30 2.43
N HIS A 31 -15.20 -2.29 2.05
CA HIS A 31 -14.71 -3.41 1.28
C HIS A 31 -14.42 -2.98 -0.17
N ILE A 32 -13.42 -3.59 -0.81
CA ILE A 32 -13.01 -3.22 -2.19
C ILE A 32 -14.18 -3.26 -3.20
N SER A 33 -15.12 -4.17 -3.04
CA SER A 33 -16.31 -4.27 -3.91
C SER A 33 -17.27 -3.09 -3.78
N GLN A 34 -17.11 -2.25 -2.75
CA GLN A 34 -17.90 -1.02 -2.55
C GLN A 34 -17.16 0.22 -3.05
N MET A 35 -15.92 0.07 -3.52
CA MET A 35 -15.09 1.15 -4.03
C MET A 35 -15.51 1.48 -5.46
N THR A 36 -16.52 2.33 -5.61
CA THR A 36 -16.90 2.92 -6.89
C THR A 36 -16.85 4.45 -6.81
N PRO A 37 -16.66 5.15 -7.94
CA PRO A 37 -16.63 6.61 -7.95
C PRO A 37 -17.85 7.22 -7.26
N GLU A 38 -19.06 6.71 -7.51
CA GLU A 38 -20.32 7.21 -6.97
C GLU A 38 -20.34 7.12 -5.43
N VAL A 39 -19.94 5.95 -4.89
CA VAL A 39 -19.90 5.74 -3.45
C VAL A 39 -18.86 6.67 -2.83
N ILE A 40 -17.63 6.68 -3.37
CA ILE A 40 -16.54 7.47 -2.78
C ILE A 40 -16.83 8.97 -2.88
N VAL A 41 -17.32 9.46 -4.02
CA VAL A 41 -17.72 10.87 -4.19
C VAL A 41 -18.81 11.26 -3.19
N SER A 42 -19.79 10.38 -2.94
CA SER A 42 -20.86 10.66 -1.97
C SER A 42 -20.37 10.81 -0.53
N LEU A 43 -19.30 10.10 -0.18
CA LEU A 43 -18.68 10.14 1.15
C LEU A 43 -17.80 11.36 1.37
N LYS A 44 -17.36 12.02 0.30
CA LYS A 44 -16.49 13.20 0.32
C LYS A 44 -15.24 13.01 1.23
N PRO A 45 -14.45 11.97 1.02
CA PRO A 45 -13.31 11.69 1.89
C PRO A 45 -12.24 12.79 1.74
N GLN A 46 -11.58 13.14 2.84
CA GLN A 46 -10.43 14.04 2.81
C GLN A 46 -9.16 13.34 2.32
N ALA A 47 -9.08 12.01 2.47
CA ALA A 47 -8.01 11.16 1.97
C ALA A 47 -8.50 9.71 1.80
N LEU A 48 -7.82 8.95 0.96
CA LEU A 48 -8.01 7.52 0.79
C LEU A 48 -6.75 6.77 1.22
N LEU A 49 -6.93 5.73 2.04
CA LEU A 49 -5.88 4.79 2.38
C LEU A 49 -6.33 3.40 1.91
N LEU A 50 -5.54 2.81 1.03
CA LEU A 50 -5.85 1.54 0.40
C LEU A 50 -4.99 0.46 1.04
N SER A 51 -5.63 -0.47 1.74
CA SER A 51 -4.97 -1.49 2.54
C SER A 51 -4.28 -2.56 1.69
N GLY A 52 -3.37 -3.31 2.31
CA GLY A 52 -2.83 -4.54 1.75
C GLY A 52 -3.83 -5.70 1.78
N CYS A 53 -3.45 -6.81 1.15
CA CYS A 53 -4.20 -8.06 1.08
C CYS A 53 -3.22 -9.23 1.14
N GLY A 54 -3.59 -10.29 1.87
CA GLY A 54 -2.79 -11.52 1.96
C GLY A 54 -3.18 -12.60 0.94
N THR A 55 -4.19 -12.33 0.11
CA THR A 55 -4.67 -13.28 -0.91
C THR A 55 -3.98 -12.99 -2.24
N PHE A 56 -3.48 -14.05 -2.90
CA PHE A 56 -2.87 -13.94 -4.22
C PHE A 56 -3.84 -13.37 -5.26
N PHE A 57 -3.36 -12.50 -6.13
CA PHE A 57 -4.18 -11.83 -7.13
C PHE A 57 -4.80 -12.79 -8.14
N LYS A 58 -4.13 -13.91 -8.44
CA LYS A 58 -4.68 -14.97 -9.31
C LYS A 58 -6.01 -15.55 -8.81
N ASN A 59 -6.33 -15.38 -7.52
CA ASN A 59 -7.59 -15.85 -6.93
C ASN A 59 -8.75 -14.85 -7.11
N PHE A 60 -8.49 -13.72 -7.74
CA PHE A 60 -9.49 -12.71 -8.05
C PHE A 60 -9.69 -12.57 -9.56
N SER A 61 -10.91 -12.34 -9.95
CA SER A 61 -11.21 -11.88 -11.32
C SER A 61 -10.86 -10.39 -11.44
N PRO A 62 -10.29 -9.94 -12.58
CA PRO A 62 -9.96 -8.52 -12.80
C PRO A 62 -11.11 -7.56 -12.56
N GLU A 63 -12.36 -8.00 -12.80
CA GLU A 63 -13.56 -7.19 -12.65
C GLU A 63 -13.77 -6.65 -11.23
N ILE A 64 -13.29 -7.36 -10.20
CA ILE A 64 -13.42 -6.89 -8.81
C ILE A 64 -12.68 -5.57 -8.57
N PHE A 65 -11.68 -5.27 -9.40
CA PHE A 65 -10.85 -4.07 -9.30
C PHE A 65 -11.24 -2.96 -10.27
N TYR A 66 -12.31 -3.13 -11.09
CA TYR A 66 -12.77 -2.06 -11.97
C TYR A 66 -13.24 -0.82 -11.21
N GLY A 67 -13.92 -1.01 -10.08
CA GLY A 67 -14.29 0.11 -9.21
C GLY A 67 -13.09 0.83 -8.59
N PHE A 68 -12.02 0.10 -8.25
CA PHE A 68 -10.75 0.66 -7.83
C PHE A 68 -10.14 1.52 -8.95
N GLU A 69 -10.00 0.98 -10.16
CA GLU A 69 -9.46 1.70 -11.32
C GLU A 69 -10.26 2.96 -11.63
N ASP A 70 -11.58 2.85 -11.69
CA ASP A 70 -12.47 3.98 -11.97
C ASP A 70 -12.38 5.05 -10.89
N THR A 71 -12.31 4.65 -9.62
CA THR A 71 -12.19 5.58 -8.50
C THR A 71 -10.87 6.34 -8.54
N ILE A 72 -9.73 5.65 -8.72
CA ILE A 72 -8.42 6.29 -8.82
C ILE A 72 -8.34 7.23 -10.03
N ASN A 73 -8.96 6.86 -11.15
CA ASN A 73 -8.98 7.71 -12.34
C ASN A 73 -9.93 8.91 -12.23
N THR A 74 -10.97 8.82 -11.41
CA THR A 74 -11.96 9.89 -11.22
C THR A 74 -11.53 10.88 -10.14
N LEU A 75 -11.00 10.39 -9.01
CA LEU A 75 -10.67 11.20 -7.83
C LEU A 75 -9.21 11.66 -7.85
N THR A 76 -8.84 12.42 -8.87
CA THR A 76 -7.43 12.81 -9.12
C THR A 76 -6.84 13.76 -8.08
N ASP A 77 -7.68 14.51 -7.36
CA ASP A 77 -7.27 15.54 -6.41
C ASP A 77 -7.38 15.06 -4.94
N VAL A 78 -7.98 13.89 -4.70
CA VAL A 78 -8.08 13.32 -3.36
C VAL A 78 -6.76 12.64 -2.99
N PRO A 79 -6.05 13.09 -1.94
CA PRO A 79 -4.83 12.45 -1.49
C PRO A 79 -5.06 10.96 -1.22
N THR A 80 -4.29 10.14 -1.90
CA THR A 80 -4.46 8.68 -1.86
C THR A 80 -3.11 8.00 -1.64
N ILE A 81 -3.08 7.02 -0.75
CA ILE A 81 -1.91 6.17 -0.53
C ILE A 81 -2.33 4.70 -0.46
N GLY A 82 -1.63 3.85 -1.22
CA GLY A 82 -1.82 2.40 -1.22
C GLY A 82 -0.66 1.67 -0.58
N PHE A 83 -0.96 0.68 0.26
CA PHE A 83 0.01 -0.14 0.97
C PHE A 83 0.08 -1.55 0.38
N CYS A 84 1.29 -2.11 0.27
CA CYS A 84 1.55 -3.49 -0.12
C CYS A 84 0.73 -3.93 -1.36
N ALA A 85 -0.27 -4.78 -1.22
CA ALA A 85 -1.08 -5.24 -2.35
C ALA A 85 -1.75 -4.08 -3.12
N SER A 86 -2.22 -3.02 -2.45
CA SER A 86 -2.78 -1.86 -3.16
C SER A 86 -1.73 -1.06 -3.92
N HIS A 87 -0.49 -1.02 -3.45
CA HIS A 87 0.64 -0.49 -4.22
C HIS A 87 0.89 -1.34 -5.47
N GLN A 88 0.88 -2.68 -5.34
CA GLN A 88 1.02 -3.59 -6.47
C GLN A 88 -0.14 -3.47 -7.47
N LEU A 89 -1.38 -3.35 -6.97
CA LEU A 89 -2.56 -3.09 -7.82
C LEU A 89 -2.43 -1.78 -8.61
N MET A 90 -1.89 -0.72 -8.02
CA MET A 90 -1.56 0.50 -8.77
C MET A 90 -0.52 0.21 -9.86
N GLY A 91 0.50 -0.59 -9.57
CA GLY A 91 1.48 -1.02 -10.57
C GLY A 91 0.83 -1.71 -11.76
N ILE A 92 -0.05 -2.67 -11.51
CA ILE A 92 -0.81 -3.38 -12.55
C ILE A 92 -1.70 -2.42 -13.33
N MET A 93 -2.49 -1.61 -12.61
CA MET A 93 -3.43 -0.67 -13.19
C MET A 93 -2.75 0.32 -14.16
N PHE A 94 -1.68 0.97 -13.73
CA PHE A 94 -1.01 1.99 -14.53
C PHE A 94 -0.13 1.41 -15.63
N ASN A 95 0.36 0.18 -15.51
CA ASN A 95 1.15 -0.48 -16.55
C ASN A 95 0.28 -1.17 -17.61
N GLN A 96 -0.88 -1.73 -17.21
CA GLN A 96 -1.65 -2.63 -18.07
C GLN A 96 -3.15 -2.25 -18.14
N GLY A 97 -3.74 -1.78 -17.02
CA GLY A 97 -5.18 -1.58 -16.86
C GLY A 97 -5.91 -2.91 -16.64
N PHE A 98 -6.77 -2.98 -15.61
CA PHE A 98 -7.48 -4.23 -15.28
C PHE A 98 -8.40 -4.71 -16.39
N ARG A 99 -8.98 -3.79 -17.16
CA ARG A 99 -9.89 -4.10 -18.27
C ARG A 99 -9.22 -4.78 -19.47
N ASN A 100 -7.89 -4.72 -19.54
CA ASN A 100 -7.09 -5.35 -20.58
C ASN A 100 -6.60 -6.76 -20.20
N LEU A 101 -6.89 -7.20 -18.96
CA LEU A 101 -6.41 -8.46 -18.41
C LEU A 101 -7.52 -9.51 -18.39
N SER A 102 -7.20 -10.73 -18.78
CA SER A 102 -8.07 -11.90 -18.61
C SER A 102 -7.91 -12.56 -17.24
N GLU A 103 -6.76 -12.36 -16.62
CA GLU A 103 -6.41 -12.88 -15.29
C GLU A 103 -5.41 -11.95 -14.62
N LEU A 104 -5.31 -12.04 -13.30
CA LEU A 104 -4.33 -11.32 -12.50
C LEU A 104 -3.21 -12.26 -12.06
N GLN A 105 -2.00 -11.72 -11.99
CA GLN A 105 -0.83 -12.46 -11.53
C GLN A 105 -0.04 -11.61 -10.53
N ASP A 106 0.46 -12.27 -9.49
CA ASP A 106 1.41 -11.67 -8.56
C ASP A 106 2.81 -11.70 -9.20
N GLU A 107 3.48 -10.56 -9.23
CA GLU A 107 4.90 -10.50 -9.65
C GLU A 107 5.78 -10.87 -8.46
N MET A 108 6.12 -12.16 -8.34
CA MET A 108 6.87 -12.68 -7.20
C MET A 108 8.24 -11.98 -7.05
N MET A 109 8.72 -11.84 -5.84
CA MET A 109 10.10 -11.45 -5.58
C MET A 109 11.08 -12.45 -6.22
N ARG A 110 12.37 -12.26 -6.07
CA ARG A 110 13.35 -13.20 -6.62
C ARG A 110 13.21 -14.61 -6.03
N PRO A 111 13.60 -15.65 -6.75
CA PRO A 111 13.79 -16.99 -6.15
C PRO A 111 14.79 -16.95 -4.98
N LEU A 112 14.64 -17.85 -4.05
CA LEU A 112 15.61 -18.05 -2.97
C LEU A 112 16.97 -18.48 -3.51
N HIS A 113 18.02 -17.93 -2.95
CA HIS A 113 19.38 -18.43 -3.19
C HIS A 113 19.65 -19.71 -2.39
N PRO A 114 20.61 -20.56 -2.82
CA PRO A 114 20.99 -21.75 -2.07
C PRO A 114 21.39 -21.40 -0.63
N GLY A 115 20.70 -22.03 0.35
CA GLY A 115 20.95 -21.84 1.78
C GLY A 115 20.12 -20.72 2.43
N GLU A 116 19.35 -19.93 1.68
CA GLU A 116 18.38 -19.00 2.28
C GLU A 116 17.19 -19.78 2.85
N PRO A 117 16.71 -19.41 4.04
CA PRO A 117 15.52 -20.05 4.62
C PRO A 117 14.27 -19.66 3.83
N ASP A 118 13.46 -20.64 3.50
CA ASP A 118 12.09 -20.39 3.06
C ASP A 118 11.21 -20.15 4.30
N VAL A 119 10.76 -18.90 4.47
CA VAL A 119 9.90 -18.50 5.58
C VAL A 119 8.43 -18.54 5.20
N THR A 120 8.13 -18.94 3.97
CA THR A 120 6.77 -19.03 3.46
C THR A 120 6.10 -20.31 3.95
N GLU A 121 4.82 -20.23 4.32
CA GLU A 121 4.04 -21.41 4.67
C GLU A 121 4.04 -22.40 3.50
N PRO A 122 4.24 -23.71 3.76
CA PRO A 122 4.38 -24.71 2.69
C PRO A 122 3.19 -24.83 1.74
N SER A 123 2.02 -24.37 2.16
CA SER A 123 0.80 -24.35 1.35
C SER A 123 0.66 -23.09 0.49
N ALA A 124 1.55 -22.12 0.66
CA ALA A 124 1.46 -20.85 -0.07
C ALA A 124 2.10 -20.96 -1.45
N ASP A 125 1.53 -20.24 -2.41
CA ASP A 125 2.05 -20.16 -3.78
C ASP A 125 3.40 -19.42 -3.89
N ALA A 126 3.87 -18.83 -2.78
CA ALA A 126 5.15 -18.12 -2.68
C ALA A 126 6.33 -19.00 -2.23
N VAL A 127 6.13 -20.31 -2.07
CA VAL A 127 7.20 -21.26 -1.71
C VAL A 127 8.35 -21.19 -2.72
N GLY A 128 9.57 -21.08 -2.23
CA GLY A 128 10.79 -20.97 -3.06
C GLY A 128 11.13 -19.54 -3.51
N TYR A 129 10.31 -18.56 -3.12
CA TYR A 129 10.58 -17.14 -3.37
C TYR A 129 10.99 -16.42 -2.10
N PHE A 130 11.85 -15.41 -2.27
CA PHE A 130 12.23 -14.52 -1.19
C PHE A 130 11.00 -13.72 -0.73
N SER A 131 10.88 -13.52 0.58
CA SER A 131 9.88 -12.62 1.15
C SER A 131 10.50 -11.74 2.22
N GLU A 132 10.02 -10.49 2.29
CA GLU A 132 10.36 -9.59 3.38
C GLU A 132 9.30 -9.70 4.46
N GLU A 133 9.68 -10.19 5.64
CA GLU A 133 8.80 -10.33 6.79
C GLU A 133 9.49 -9.79 8.03
N GLY A 134 9.07 -8.63 8.54
CA GLY A 134 9.71 -7.97 9.67
C GLY A 134 9.93 -6.48 9.47
N PHE A 135 10.89 -5.91 10.18
CA PHE A 135 11.28 -4.51 10.05
C PHE A 135 12.57 -4.39 9.28
N TYR A 136 12.52 -3.71 8.14
CA TYR A 136 13.64 -3.58 7.21
C TYR A 136 14.02 -2.12 6.97
N PRO A 137 15.32 -1.84 6.74
CA PRO A 137 15.76 -0.53 6.32
C PRO A 137 15.33 -0.24 4.88
N VAL A 138 14.89 0.99 4.66
CA VAL A 138 14.52 1.53 3.33
C VAL A 138 15.30 2.81 3.08
N LYS A 139 15.82 2.98 1.87
CA LYS A 139 16.65 4.11 1.43
C LYS A 139 15.78 5.11 0.67
N THR A 140 15.79 6.36 1.07
CA THR A 140 15.22 7.47 0.29
C THR A 140 16.09 7.73 -0.93
N LEU A 141 15.49 7.84 -2.11
CA LEU A 141 16.18 8.11 -3.37
C LEU A 141 16.10 9.58 -3.78
N GLN A 142 15.01 10.24 -3.42
CA GLN A 142 14.83 11.67 -3.67
C GLN A 142 13.99 12.31 -2.57
N SER A 143 14.13 13.62 -2.38
CA SER A 143 13.32 14.35 -1.42
C SER A 143 11.86 14.34 -1.83
N ASP A 144 10.99 13.98 -0.89
CA ASP A 144 9.54 14.01 -1.04
C ASP A 144 8.87 14.29 0.31
N PRO A 145 7.82 15.13 0.36
CA PRO A 145 7.13 15.46 1.61
C PRO A 145 6.62 14.24 2.40
N LEU A 146 6.30 13.13 1.73
CA LEU A 146 5.91 11.88 2.39
C LEU A 146 7.03 11.34 3.31
N LEU A 147 8.29 11.56 2.92
CA LEU A 147 9.47 11.02 3.59
C LEU A 147 10.21 12.05 4.45
N ASP A 148 9.64 13.25 4.63
CA ASP A 148 10.24 14.30 5.44
C ASP A 148 10.45 13.86 6.89
N HIS A 149 11.54 14.33 7.49
CA HIS A 149 11.94 14.04 8.87
C HIS A 149 12.29 12.58 9.18
N LEU A 150 12.42 11.73 8.15
CA LEU A 150 12.90 10.36 8.32
C LEU A 150 14.43 10.32 8.28
N PRO A 151 15.07 9.44 9.07
CA PRO A 151 16.50 9.16 8.91
C PRO A 151 16.77 8.43 7.58
N ALA A 152 18.03 8.40 7.16
CA ALA A 152 18.47 7.63 5.99
C ALA A 152 19.51 6.57 6.42
N PRO A 153 19.19 5.27 6.40
CA PRO A 153 17.89 4.68 6.05
C PRO A 153 16.84 4.82 7.18
N PHE A 154 15.56 4.72 6.84
CA PHE A 154 14.46 4.58 7.78
C PHE A 154 13.99 3.12 7.86
N ILE A 155 13.39 2.71 8.97
CA ILE A 155 12.99 1.32 9.21
C ILE A 155 11.47 1.24 9.27
N VAL A 156 10.89 0.33 8.47
CA VAL A 156 9.44 0.10 8.36
C VAL A 156 9.09 -1.38 8.30
N ARG A 157 7.84 -1.70 8.59
CA ARG A 157 7.32 -3.06 8.55
C ARG A 157 7.15 -3.53 7.10
N GLN A 158 7.73 -4.67 6.79
CA GLN A 158 7.54 -5.40 5.54
C GLN A 158 6.75 -6.69 5.82
N SER A 159 5.88 -7.07 4.89
CA SER A 159 5.17 -8.35 4.90
C SER A 159 4.71 -8.64 3.47
N HIS A 160 5.62 -9.09 2.61
CA HIS A 160 5.30 -9.34 1.21
C HIS A 160 6.27 -10.35 0.55
N TYR A 161 5.74 -11.06 -0.42
CA TYR A 161 6.42 -12.04 -1.29
C TYR A 161 6.37 -11.63 -2.76
N ALA A 162 5.62 -10.60 -3.09
CA ALA A 162 5.48 -10.04 -4.43
C ALA A 162 5.84 -8.55 -4.44
N GLU A 163 6.17 -8.01 -5.60
CA GLU A 163 6.61 -6.64 -5.79
C GLU A 163 6.22 -6.11 -7.17
N ILE A 164 6.26 -4.82 -7.39
CA ILE A 164 6.17 -4.23 -8.73
C ILE A 164 7.53 -4.37 -9.41
N LYS A 165 7.60 -5.06 -10.55
CA LYS A 165 8.85 -5.19 -11.35
C LYS A 165 9.10 -3.97 -12.23
N THR A 166 8.06 -3.38 -12.78
CA THR A 166 8.13 -2.23 -13.68
C THR A 166 7.46 -1.02 -13.06
N LEU A 167 8.23 0.03 -12.78
CA LEU A 167 7.68 1.31 -12.32
C LEU A 167 6.79 1.88 -13.42
N PRO A 168 5.52 2.22 -13.14
CA PRO A 168 4.67 2.85 -14.14
C PRO A 168 5.25 4.20 -14.60
N ALA A 169 5.09 4.52 -15.89
CA ALA A 169 5.67 5.72 -16.51
C ALA A 169 5.23 7.04 -15.86
N ASP A 170 4.04 7.05 -15.25
CA ASP A 170 3.47 8.23 -14.57
C ASP A 170 3.96 8.41 -13.13
N PHE A 171 4.85 7.54 -12.64
CA PHE A 171 5.35 7.58 -11.28
C PHE A 171 6.85 7.88 -11.22
N ASP A 172 7.25 8.51 -10.13
CA ASP A 172 8.62 8.65 -9.69
C ASP A 172 8.91 7.65 -8.58
N LEU A 173 10.09 7.04 -8.62
CA LEU A 173 10.59 6.15 -7.57
C LEU A 173 11.18 7.01 -6.45
N ILE A 174 10.60 6.96 -5.24
CA ILE A 174 11.03 7.79 -4.11
C ILE A 174 11.78 7.04 -3.03
N ALA A 175 11.60 5.71 -2.93
CA ALA A 175 12.33 4.88 -1.97
C ALA A 175 12.57 3.47 -2.50
N THR A 176 13.66 2.84 -2.01
CA THR A 176 14.11 1.50 -2.40
C THR A 176 14.75 0.77 -1.22
N ASN A 177 14.91 -0.56 -1.34
CA ASN A 177 15.84 -1.31 -0.50
C ASN A 177 16.63 -2.32 -1.33
N ASP A 178 17.46 -3.15 -0.68
CA ASP A 178 18.35 -4.07 -1.38
C ASP A 178 17.62 -5.32 -1.92
N HIS A 179 16.37 -5.56 -1.51
CA HIS A 179 15.59 -6.74 -1.89
C HIS A 179 14.44 -6.41 -2.84
N CYS A 180 13.81 -5.25 -2.66
CA CYS A 180 12.69 -4.77 -3.46
C CYS A 180 12.98 -3.37 -3.98
N ARG A 181 13.07 -3.24 -5.31
CA ARG A 181 13.47 -1.98 -5.93
C ARG A 181 12.44 -0.88 -5.74
N ILE A 182 11.15 -1.18 -5.83
CA ILE A 182 10.07 -0.18 -5.80
C ILE A 182 9.39 -0.23 -4.44
N GLN A 183 10.07 0.31 -3.42
CA GLN A 183 9.58 0.37 -2.05
C GLN A 183 8.56 1.50 -1.84
N ALA A 184 8.73 2.62 -2.52
CA ALA A 184 7.73 3.68 -2.56
C ALA A 184 7.78 4.43 -3.87
N MET A 185 6.61 4.77 -4.38
CA MET A 185 6.42 5.53 -5.60
C MET A 185 5.39 6.65 -5.40
N LYS A 186 5.53 7.72 -6.19
CA LYS A 186 4.66 8.88 -6.20
C LYS A 186 4.23 9.18 -7.62
N HIS A 187 2.96 9.42 -7.85
CA HIS A 187 2.50 9.92 -9.15
C HIS A 187 3.02 11.33 -9.42
N LYS A 188 3.48 11.60 -10.62
CA LYS A 188 4.17 12.85 -11.01
C LYS A 188 3.33 14.10 -10.83
N THR A 189 2.02 14.00 -11.00
CA THR A 189 1.11 15.16 -11.04
C THR A 189 -0.07 15.09 -10.07
N ARG A 190 -0.31 13.92 -9.43
CA ARG A 190 -1.45 13.70 -8.51
C ARG A 190 -0.94 13.45 -7.09
N PRO A 191 -1.72 13.72 -6.05
CA PRO A 191 -1.39 13.35 -4.67
C PRO A 191 -1.65 11.84 -4.43
N LEU A 192 -1.04 10.98 -5.28
CA LEU A 192 -1.20 9.54 -5.28
C LEU A 192 0.13 8.86 -5.01
N TYR A 193 0.16 8.05 -3.97
CA TYR A 193 1.34 7.36 -3.47
C TYR A 193 1.10 5.86 -3.35
N GLY A 194 2.17 5.09 -3.50
CA GLY A 194 2.18 3.67 -3.16
C GLY A 194 3.41 3.31 -2.36
N THR A 195 3.25 2.48 -1.32
CA THR A 195 4.36 1.91 -0.55
C THR A 195 4.25 0.40 -0.50
N GLN A 196 5.34 -0.31 -0.79
CA GLN A 196 5.38 -1.76 -0.65
C GLN A 196 5.32 -2.18 0.81
N PHE A 197 5.89 -1.37 1.69
CA PHE A 197 5.86 -1.56 3.13
C PHE A 197 4.54 -1.08 3.76
N HIS A 198 4.36 -1.45 5.02
CA HIS A 198 3.20 -1.17 5.85
C HIS A 198 3.49 -0.08 6.90
N PRO A 199 3.34 1.21 6.59
CA PRO A 199 3.56 2.27 7.57
C PRO A 199 2.54 2.20 8.72
N GLU A 200 1.36 1.63 8.48
CA GLU A 200 0.30 1.46 9.46
C GLU A 200 0.62 0.44 10.56
N TYR A 201 1.65 -0.41 10.37
CA TYR A 201 2.08 -1.40 11.35
C TYR A 201 3.31 -0.98 12.15
N TYR A 202 3.56 0.35 12.29
CA TYR A 202 4.63 0.86 13.15
C TYR A 202 4.47 0.41 14.61
N ILE A 203 5.60 0.34 15.33
CA ILE A 203 5.67 0.10 16.77
C ILE A 203 6.62 1.14 17.40
N ASP A 204 6.60 1.27 18.73
CA ASP A 204 7.43 2.26 19.43
C ASP A 204 8.93 2.11 19.15
N ALA A 205 9.40 0.86 18.99
CA ALA A 205 10.80 0.59 18.64
C ALA A 205 11.15 1.00 17.19
N TYR A 206 10.16 1.05 16.29
CA TYR A 206 10.29 1.42 14.87
C TYR A 206 9.17 2.38 14.47
N PRO A 207 9.28 3.68 14.86
CA PRO A 207 8.18 4.63 14.72
C PRO A 207 8.07 5.28 13.34
N HIS A 208 8.98 5.01 12.40
CA HIS A 208 9.07 5.73 11.13
C HIS A 208 7.79 5.62 10.27
N GLY A 209 7.06 4.49 10.37
CA GLY A 209 5.76 4.36 9.72
C GLY A 209 4.75 5.40 10.22
N ARG A 210 4.76 5.73 11.51
CA ARG A 210 3.93 6.81 12.06
C ARG A 210 4.27 8.15 11.43
N THR A 211 5.55 8.49 11.31
CA THR A 211 6.01 9.73 10.67
C THR A 211 5.50 9.83 9.23
N ILE A 212 5.57 8.72 8.47
CA ILE A 212 5.05 8.66 7.09
C ILE A 212 3.54 8.94 7.05
N LEU A 213 2.76 8.33 7.93
CA LEU A 213 1.32 8.57 8.01
C LEU A 213 1.00 10.02 8.40
N GLU A 214 1.73 10.58 9.39
CA GLU A 214 1.56 11.97 9.78
C GLU A 214 1.90 12.93 8.63
N ASN A 215 2.97 12.66 7.87
CA ASN A 215 3.34 13.43 6.68
C ASN A 215 2.24 13.36 5.61
N PHE A 216 1.73 12.16 5.33
CA PHE A 216 0.62 11.98 4.39
C PHE A 216 -0.62 12.78 4.82
N PHE A 217 -1.00 12.74 6.10
CA PHE A 217 -2.15 13.48 6.60
C PHE A 217 -1.92 15.00 6.64
N ARG A 218 -0.68 15.48 6.78
CA ARG A 218 -0.35 16.90 6.60
C ARG A 218 -0.53 17.33 5.15
N MET A 219 -0.05 16.54 4.20
CA MET A 219 -0.26 16.80 2.77
C MET A 219 -1.74 16.78 2.38
N ALA A 220 -2.54 15.95 3.03
CA ALA A 220 -3.98 15.91 2.86
C ALA A 220 -4.73 17.06 3.56
N GLY A 221 -4.03 17.95 4.27
CA GLY A 221 -4.65 19.04 5.04
C GLY A 221 -5.45 18.59 6.27
N ILE A 222 -5.32 17.33 6.68
CA ILE A 222 -6.00 16.75 7.85
C ILE A 222 -5.26 17.14 9.13
N LEU A 223 -3.94 17.11 9.11
CA LEU A 223 -3.10 17.60 10.20
C LEU A 223 -2.56 18.98 9.85
N GLY A 224 -2.54 19.89 10.83
CA GLY A 224 -1.88 21.18 10.69
C GLY A 224 -0.38 21.03 10.41
N ALA A 225 0.24 22.07 9.84
CA ALA A 225 1.69 22.13 9.73
C ALA A 225 2.29 21.91 11.12
N GLY A 226 3.17 20.92 11.25
CA GLY A 226 3.80 20.58 12.52
C GLY A 226 4.49 21.81 13.14
N ARG A 227 4.34 21.95 14.46
CA ARG A 227 5.11 22.91 15.24
C ARG A 227 6.53 22.43 15.41
#